data_73611b437067114e4ffd38316a945678
#
_entry.id   73611b437067114e4ffd38316a945678
#
_cell.length_a   1.000
_cell.length_b   1.000
_cell.length_c   1.000
_cell.angle_alpha   90.00
_cell.angle_beta   90.00
_cell.angle_gamma   90.00
#
_symmetry.space_group_name_H-M   'P 1'
#
loop_
_entity.id
_entity.type
_entity.pdbx_description
1 polymer ?
#
loop_
_entity_poly.entity_id
_entity_poly.type
_entity_poly.pdbx_seq_one_letter_code
_entity_poly.pdbx_strand_id
1 'polypeptide(L)'
;MRRIAWLFLVVLLVGSAVAGAAGDIESYAKKISSLVDPAKLATLGERGANSRVEKYVAILAEAKAHGVAPKKVAAKAVVFVGMKGKAAVLTSQAMVRNLVIAERLGCLDSEGLQEMRRGEAPTVRRGPYRGEKLSVDHIIPRAVVPELDNVIANLELMPLKMNEGKNAKIGSRQVDLARKLHKAGLLSSEGLRVVERQGK
;
A
#
# COMPACT_ATOMS: atom_id res chain seq x y z
N MET A 1 -10.41 31.69 -45.17
CA MET A 1 -9.19 31.15 -44.58
C MET A 1 -9.14 31.33 -43.05
N ARG A 2 -10.20 30.91 -42.27
CA ARG A 2 -10.27 31.11 -40.80
C ARG A 2 -10.63 29.86 -40.00
N ARG A 3 -10.57 28.67 -40.59
CA ARG A 3 -10.97 27.41 -39.90
C ARG A 3 -9.83 26.43 -39.55
N ILE A 4 -8.59 26.72 -39.91
CA ILE A 4 -7.43 25.78 -39.69
C ILE A 4 -6.70 26.10 -38.38
N ALA A 5 -6.76 27.34 -37.86
CA ALA A 5 -6.00 27.73 -36.65
C ALA A 5 -6.50 27.11 -35.33
N TRP A 6 -7.77 26.70 -35.24
CA TRP A 6 -8.37 26.16 -34.01
C TRP A 6 -8.04 24.67 -33.76
N LEU A 7 -7.74 23.90 -34.81
CA LEU A 7 -7.43 22.46 -34.63
C LEU A 7 -6.05 22.23 -34.03
N PHE A 8 -5.09 23.11 -34.27
CA PHE A 8 -3.73 22.96 -33.72
C PHE A 8 -3.64 23.30 -32.22
N LEU A 9 -4.47 24.21 -31.73
CA LEU A 9 -4.45 24.64 -30.32
C LEU A 9 -5.02 23.55 -29.38
N VAL A 10 -6.02 22.79 -29.84
CA VAL A 10 -6.63 21.71 -29.03
C VAL A 10 -5.69 20.50 -28.90
N VAL A 11 -4.91 20.17 -29.96
CA VAL A 11 -3.95 19.05 -29.92
C VAL A 11 -2.78 19.34 -28.99
N LEU A 12 -2.28 20.58 -28.94
CA LEU A 12 -1.19 20.98 -28.04
C LEU A 12 -1.61 20.97 -26.56
N LEU A 13 -2.84 21.36 -26.22
CA LEU A 13 -3.36 21.34 -24.84
C LEU A 13 -3.54 19.90 -24.31
N VAL A 14 -4.02 18.97 -25.13
CA VAL A 14 -4.19 17.57 -24.75
C VAL A 14 -2.82 16.88 -24.56
N GLY A 15 -1.84 17.17 -25.43
CA GLY A 15 -0.49 16.63 -25.32
C GLY A 15 0.24 17.08 -24.05
N SER A 16 0.09 18.35 -23.66
CA SER A 16 0.72 18.91 -22.44
C SER A 16 0.12 18.33 -21.16
N ALA A 17 -1.20 18.13 -21.11
CA ALA A 17 -1.87 17.55 -19.94
C ALA A 17 -1.49 16.06 -19.73
N VAL A 18 -1.33 15.30 -20.81
CA VAL A 18 -0.91 13.88 -20.73
C VAL A 18 0.56 13.74 -20.31
N ALA A 19 1.43 14.60 -20.78
CA ALA A 19 2.84 14.61 -20.42
C ALA A 19 3.03 15.03 -18.93
N GLY A 20 2.31 16.03 -18.46
CA GLY A 20 2.31 16.46 -17.05
C GLY A 20 1.86 15.33 -16.12
N ALA A 21 0.75 14.68 -16.41
CA ALA A 21 0.22 13.58 -15.58
C ALA A 21 1.15 12.37 -15.55
N ALA A 22 1.90 12.08 -16.61
CA ALA A 22 2.87 11.00 -16.66
C ALA A 22 4.11 11.31 -15.80
N GLY A 23 4.63 12.56 -15.84
CA GLY A 23 5.73 13.02 -15.01
C GLY A 23 5.39 12.98 -13.53
N ASP A 24 4.17 13.36 -13.17
CA ASP A 24 3.68 13.31 -11.79
C ASP A 24 3.57 11.89 -11.25
N ILE A 25 3.06 10.93 -12.06
CA ILE A 25 3.01 9.50 -11.67
C ILE A 25 4.42 8.99 -11.39
N GLU A 26 5.39 9.30 -12.23
CA GLU A 26 6.76 8.84 -12.06
C GLU A 26 7.43 9.44 -10.82
N SER A 27 7.24 10.72 -10.55
CA SER A 27 7.75 11.42 -9.38
C SER A 27 7.25 10.78 -8.09
N TYR A 28 5.92 10.59 -7.94
CA TYR A 28 5.34 9.92 -6.76
C TYR A 28 5.77 8.46 -6.65
N ALA A 29 5.83 7.72 -7.75
CA ALA A 29 6.26 6.33 -7.76
C ALA A 29 7.72 6.17 -7.31
N LYS A 30 8.63 7.07 -7.70
CA LYS A 30 10.02 7.09 -7.22
C LYS A 30 10.11 7.31 -5.71
N LYS A 31 9.31 8.23 -5.14
CA LYS A 31 9.26 8.45 -3.69
C LYS A 31 8.84 7.18 -2.94
N ILE A 32 7.88 6.41 -3.49
CA ILE A 32 7.37 5.19 -2.87
C ILE A 32 8.33 4.01 -3.08
N SER A 33 9.03 3.91 -4.21
CA SER A 33 9.80 2.74 -4.58
C SER A 33 10.79 2.30 -3.49
N SER A 34 11.51 3.23 -2.86
CA SER A 34 12.45 2.93 -1.78
C SER A 34 11.79 2.40 -0.51
N LEU A 35 10.48 2.65 -0.32
CA LEU A 35 9.71 2.20 0.85
C LEU A 35 9.21 0.75 0.68
N VAL A 36 9.06 0.29 -0.56
CA VAL A 36 8.49 -1.02 -0.89
C VAL A 36 9.48 -1.96 -1.58
N ASP A 37 10.76 -1.59 -1.61
CA ASP A 37 11.85 -2.37 -2.18
C ASP A 37 12.05 -3.67 -1.39
N PRO A 38 11.83 -4.86 -1.98
CA PRO A 38 11.94 -6.13 -1.27
C PRO A 38 13.33 -6.37 -0.68
N ALA A 39 14.38 -5.96 -1.36
CA ALA A 39 15.74 -6.12 -0.88
C ALA A 39 15.98 -5.30 0.39
N LYS A 40 15.45 -4.07 0.45
CA LYS A 40 15.52 -3.24 1.66
C LYS A 40 14.60 -3.75 2.76
N LEU A 41 13.40 -4.22 2.42
CA LEU A 41 12.44 -4.76 3.39
C LEU A 41 13.00 -6.01 4.09
N ALA A 42 13.73 -6.86 3.36
CA ALA A 42 14.34 -8.07 3.89
C ALA A 42 15.46 -7.81 4.95
N THR A 43 16.04 -6.61 4.96
CA THR A 43 17.09 -6.22 5.94
C THR A 43 16.53 -5.53 7.19
N LEU A 44 15.22 -5.29 7.25
CA LEU A 44 14.59 -4.63 8.39
C LEU A 44 14.44 -5.59 9.57
N GLY A 45 14.56 -5.06 10.78
CA GLY A 45 14.15 -5.75 12.00
C GLY A 45 12.64 -5.97 12.05
N GLU A 46 12.18 -6.53 13.16
CA GLU A 46 10.77 -6.80 13.40
C GLU A 46 9.89 -5.55 13.19
N ARG A 47 8.79 -5.74 12.43
CA ARG A 47 7.83 -4.68 12.09
C ARG A 47 8.46 -3.43 11.46
N GLY A 48 9.65 -3.55 10.90
CA GLY A 48 10.37 -2.44 10.28
C GLY A 48 9.67 -1.84 9.07
N ALA A 49 8.75 -2.59 8.45
CA ALA A 49 7.92 -2.10 7.35
C ALA A 49 6.76 -1.19 7.80
N ASN A 50 6.38 -1.17 9.09
CA ASN A 50 5.19 -0.44 9.55
C ASN A 50 5.25 1.05 9.21
N SER A 51 6.33 1.74 9.60
CA SER A 51 6.52 3.15 9.26
C SER A 51 6.56 3.45 7.76
N ARG A 52 6.91 2.44 6.94
CA ARG A 52 6.91 2.55 5.49
C ARG A 52 5.48 2.48 4.91
N VAL A 53 4.60 1.68 5.56
CA VAL A 53 3.17 1.64 5.21
C VAL A 53 2.55 3.02 5.39
N GLU A 54 2.77 3.67 6.52
CA GLU A 54 2.26 5.01 6.80
C GLU A 54 2.79 6.02 5.78
N LYS A 55 4.11 6.03 5.53
CA LYS A 55 4.73 6.94 4.57
C LYS A 55 4.20 6.80 3.15
N TYR A 56 4.07 5.57 2.61
CA TYR A 56 3.55 5.44 1.26
C TYR A 56 2.06 5.78 1.16
N VAL A 57 1.28 5.59 2.22
CA VAL A 57 -0.13 6.03 2.26
C VAL A 57 -0.21 7.54 2.16
N ALA A 58 0.62 8.29 2.91
CA ALA A 58 0.66 9.74 2.81
C ALA A 58 1.03 10.21 1.39
N ILE A 59 2.01 9.57 0.75
CA ILE A 59 2.42 9.90 -0.64
C ILE A 59 1.29 9.60 -1.64
N LEU A 60 0.59 8.47 -1.48
CA LEU A 60 -0.55 8.14 -2.34
C LEU A 60 -1.74 9.09 -2.14
N ALA A 61 -1.97 9.55 -0.90
CA ALA A 61 -2.99 10.54 -0.57
C ALA A 61 -2.67 11.90 -1.21
N GLU A 62 -1.39 12.33 -1.15
CA GLU A 62 -0.92 13.54 -1.81
C GLU A 62 -1.08 13.45 -3.34
N ALA A 63 -0.68 12.33 -3.95
CA ALA A 63 -0.89 12.11 -5.37
C ALA A 63 -2.37 12.22 -5.76
N LYS A 64 -3.28 11.61 -4.97
CA LYS A 64 -4.73 11.69 -5.17
C LYS A 64 -5.24 13.13 -5.08
N ALA A 65 -4.77 13.92 -4.11
CA ALA A 65 -5.15 15.32 -3.95
C ALA A 65 -4.73 16.19 -5.15
N HIS A 66 -3.65 15.83 -5.82
CA HIS A 66 -3.19 16.47 -7.06
C HIS A 66 -3.75 15.84 -8.34
N GLY A 67 -4.81 15.04 -8.24
CA GLY A 67 -5.47 14.44 -9.41
C GLY A 67 -4.71 13.26 -10.04
N VAL A 68 -3.64 12.78 -9.40
CA VAL A 68 -2.86 11.65 -9.89
C VAL A 68 -3.44 10.34 -9.35
N ALA A 69 -3.71 9.38 -10.24
CA ALA A 69 -4.37 8.12 -9.88
C ALA A 69 -3.49 7.24 -8.99
N PRO A 70 -3.85 6.96 -7.70
CA PRO A 70 -3.03 6.17 -6.78
C PRO A 70 -2.70 4.76 -7.28
N LYS A 71 -3.63 4.13 -8.01
CA LYS A 71 -3.41 2.80 -8.62
C LYS A 71 -2.26 2.83 -9.63
N LYS A 72 -2.15 3.89 -10.44
CA LYS A 72 -1.07 4.04 -11.43
C LYS A 72 0.27 4.29 -10.73
N VAL A 73 0.27 5.12 -9.68
CA VAL A 73 1.46 5.40 -8.86
C VAL A 73 1.95 4.11 -8.18
N ALA A 74 1.08 3.37 -7.51
CA ALA A 74 1.43 2.12 -6.83
C ALA A 74 1.97 1.07 -7.81
N ALA A 75 1.31 0.90 -8.96
CA ALA A 75 1.77 -0.03 -10.01
C ALA A 75 3.16 0.37 -10.56
N LYS A 76 3.41 1.66 -10.77
CA LYS A 76 4.72 2.14 -11.24
C LYS A 76 5.81 1.99 -10.18
N ALA A 77 5.50 2.21 -8.91
CA ALA A 77 6.44 2.10 -7.79
C ALA A 77 7.03 0.68 -7.67
N VAL A 78 6.20 -0.35 -7.78
CA VAL A 78 6.65 -1.75 -7.70
C VAL A 78 7.49 -2.17 -8.91
N VAL A 79 7.26 -1.56 -10.08
CA VAL A 79 8.09 -1.76 -11.28
C VAL A 79 9.49 -1.17 -11.08
N PHE A 80 9.62 -0.01 -10.43
CA PHE A 80 10.91 0.62 -10.17
C PHE A 80 11.83 -0.23 -9.27
N VAL A 81 11.27 -1.10 -8.44
CA VAL A 81 12.04 -2.03 -7.59
C VAL A 81 12.14 -3.43 -8.20
N GLY A 82 11.88 -3.55 -9.50
CA GLY A 82 12.05 -4.81 -10.23
C GLY A 82 11.00 -5.88 -9.96
N MET A 83 9.92 -5.57 -9.19
CA MET A 83 8.83 -6.53 -8.99
C MET A 83 8.08 -6.80 -10.30
N LYS A 84 7.70 -8.06 -10.52
CA LYS A 84 6.99 -8.53 -11.71
C LYS A 84 5.82 -9.44 -11.36
N GLY A 85 4.94 -9.66 -12.32
CA GLY A 85 3.87 -10.65 -12.24
C GLY A 85 2.95 -10.48 -11.02
N LYS A 86 2.61 -11.59 -10.37
CA LYS A 86 1.67 -11.62 -9.24
C LYS A 86 2.17 -10.88 -8.00
N ALA A 87 3.48 -10.88 -7.76
CA ALA A 87 4.06 -10.15 -6.62
C ALA A 87 3.83 -8.64 -6.75
N ALA A 88 4.10 -8.06 -7.93
CA ALA A 88 3.84 -6.66 -8.20
C ALA A 88 2.36 -6.30 -8.04
N VAL A 89 1.45 -7.16 -8.55
CA VAL A 89 0.00 -6.95 -8.42
C VAL A 89 -0.44 -6.96 -6.97
N LEU A 90 -0.05 -7.97 -6.18
CA LEU A 90 -0.45 -8.07 -4.76
C LEU A 90 0.10 -6.91 -3.93
N THR A 91 1.36 -6.53 -4.14
CA THR A 91 1.97 -5.42 -3.41
C THR A 91 1.31 -4.08 -3.76
N SER A 92 1.10 -3.77 -5.05
CA SER A 92 0.42 -2.54 -5.45
C SER A 92 -1.04 -2.47 -4.98
N GLN A 93 -1.76 -3.60 -4.99
CA GLN A 93 -3.12 -3.68 -4.45
C GLN A 93 -3.15 -3.45 -2.94
N ALA A 94 -2.19 -3.99 -2.18
CA ALA A 94 -2.08 -3.76 -0.74
C ALA A 94 -1.84 -2.27 -0.42
N MET A 95 -1.01 -1.59 -1.19
CA MET A 95 -0.76 -0.16 -1.03
C MET A 95 -2.04 0.66 -1.23
N VAL A 96 -2.80 0.38 -2.29
CA VAL A 96 -4.08 1.08 -2.56
C VAL A 96 -5.13 0.72 -1.51
N ARG A 97 -5.19 -0.53 -1.05
CA ARG A 97 -6.08 -0.97 0.06
C ARG A 97 -5.82 -0.13 1.31
N ASN A 98 -4.56 0.05 1.70
CA ASN A 98 -4.20 0.82 2.88
C ASN A 98 -4.57 2.30 2.76
N LEU A 99 -4.41 2.91 1.59
CA LEU A 99 -4.92 4.26 1.34
C LEU A 99 -6.44 4.34 1.55
N VAL A 100 -7.20 3.39 1.01
CA VAL A 100 -8.68 3.36 1.16
C VAL A 100 -9.09 3.16 2.63
N ILE A 101 -8.37 2.35 3.39
CA ILE A 101 -8.63 2.15 4.82
C ILE A 101 -8.39 3.46 5.58
N ALA A 102 -7.24 4.11 5.40
CA ALA A 102 -6.92 5.38 6.03
C ALA A 102 -7.94 6.48 5.70
N GLU A 103 -8.40 6.55 4.44
CA GLU A 103 -9.42 7.49 3.99
C GLU A 103 -10.77 7.24 4.69
N ARG A 104 -11.24 5.98 4.75
CA ARG A 104 -12.50 5.60 5.40
C ARG A 104 -12.49 5.91 6.89
N LEU A 105 -11.35 5.72 7.55
CA LEU A 105 -11.16 6.00 8.97
C LEU A 105 -10.92 7.49 9.26
N GLY A 106 -10.85 8.35 8.24
CA GLY A 106 -10.66 9.79 8.37
C GLY A 106 -9.26 10.19 8.81
N CYS A 107 -8.25 9.34 8.57
CA CYS A 107 -6.86 9.57 8.98
C CYS A 107 -6.07 10.46 7.99
N LEU A 108 -6.70 10.96 6.92
CA LEU A 108 -6.05 11.77 5.89
C LEU A 108 -6.30 13.28 6.05
N ASP A 109 -6.61 13.74 7.26
CA ASP A 109 -6.61 15.16 7.59
C ASP A 109 -5.17 15.71 7.65
N SER A 110 -5.02 17.04 7.85
CA SER A 110 -3.71 17.68 7.85
C SER A 110 -2.76 17.11 8.91
N GLU A 111 -3.26 16.82 10.11
CA GLU A 111 -2.50 16.25 11.21
C GLU A 111 -2.09 14.80 10.90
N GLY A 112 -3.05 13.95 10.51
CA GLY A 112 -2.80 12.56 10.17
C GLY A 112 -1.83 12.38 9.00
N LEU A 113 -1.91 13.25 7.98
CA LEU A 113 -0.94 13.25 6.89
C LEU A 113 0.47 13.64 7.34
N GLN A 114 0.61 14.58 8.30
CA GLN A 114 1.90 14.93 8.88
C GLN A 114 2.49 13.77 9.68
N GLU A 115 1.69 13.11 10.53
CA GLU A 115 2.10 11.92 11.29
C GLU A 115 2.56 10.82 10.33
N MET A 116 1.75 10.48 9.32
CA MET A 116 2.10 9.45 8.34
C MET A 116 3.37 9.76 7.54
N ARG A 117 3.63 11.02 7.17
CA ARG A 117 4.88 11.41 6.50
C ARG A 117 6.12 11.13 7.36
N ARG A 118 6.00 11.23 8.67
CA ARG A 118 7.06 10.85 9.62
C ARG A 118 7.14 9.35 9.84
N GLY A 119 6.11 8.60 9.42
CA GLY A 119 5.98 7.16 9.67
C GLY A 119 5.41 6.86 11.05
N GLU A 120 4.58 7.78 11.54
CA GLU A 120 3.87 7.70 12.81
C GLU A 120 2.40 7.34 12.58
N ALA A 121 1.80 6.66 13.54
CA ALA A 121 0.43 6.23 13.50
C ALA A 121 -0.54 7.40 13.69
N PRO A 122 -1.42 7.73 12.72
CA PRO A 122 -2.40 8.79 12.85
C PRO A 122 -3.56 8.39 13.75
N THR A 123 -4.32 9.40 14.19
CA THR A 123 -5.54 9.18 14.97
C THR A 123 -6.73 8.92 14.04
N VAL A 124 -7.51 7.88 14.34
CA VAL A 124 -8.78 7.56 13.69
C VAL A 124 -9.81 8.65 13.98
N ARG A 125 -10.40 9.25 12.95
CA ARG A 125 -11.38 10.34 13.08
C ARG A 125 -12.82 9.92 12.82
N ARG A 126 -13.05 8.73 12.26
CA ARG A 126 -14.38 8.24 11.86
C ARG A 126 -14.65 6.81 12.35
N GLY A 127 -15.93 6.50 12.52
CA GLY A 127 -16.40 5.16 12.90
C GLY A 127 -16.30 4.85 14.39
N PRO A 128 -16.54 3.58 14.78
CA PRO A 128 -16.65 3.16 16.19
C PRO A 128 -15.31 3.24 16.95
N TYR A 129 -14.19 3.36 16.26
CA TYR A 129 -12.85 3.47 16.83
C TYR A 129 -12.30 4.91 16.81
N ARG A 130 -13.19 5.92 16.71
CA ARG A 130 -12.77 7.32 16.72
C ARG A 130 -11.99 7.64 18.00
N GLY A 131 -10.85 8.29 17.85
CA GLY A 131 -9.92 8.64 18.94
C GLY A 131 -8.80 7.64 19.16
N GLU A 132 -8.90 6.43 18.61
CA GLU A 132 -7.83 5.43 18.66
C GLU A 132 -6.71 5.77 17.69
N LYS A 133 -5.52 5.27 17.97
CA LYS A 133 -4.44 5.29 16.97
C LYS A 133 -4.68 4.24 15.88
N LEU A 134 -4.26 4.55 14.66
CA LEU A 134 -4.16 3.56 13.58
C LEU A 134 -2.96 2.66 13.85
N SER A 135 -3.00 1.42 13.41
CA SER A 135 -1.88 0.49 13.50
C SER A 135 -1.71 -0.28 12.19
N VAL A 136 -0.53 -0.83 11.99
CA VAL A 136 -0.24 -1.77 10.89
C VAL A 136 -0.34 -3.18 11.43
N ASP A 137 -1.26 -3.95 10.87
CA ASP A 137 -1.50 -5.35 11.22
C ASP A 137 -0.98 -6.31 10.15
N HIS A 138 -0.65 -7.52 10.56
CA HIS A 138 -0.31 -8.64 9.68
C HIS A 138 -1.58 -9.46 9.40
N ILE A 139 -2.04 -9.49 8.14
CA ILE A 139 -3.23 -10.28 7.75
C ILE A 139 -3.02 -11.74 8.12
N ILE A 140 -1.89 -12.33 7.73
CA ILE A 140 -1.40 -13.61 8.26
C ILE A 140 -0.48 -13.28 9.42
N PRO A 141 -0.82 -13.68 10.66
CA PRO A 141 -0.06 -13.29 11.84
C PRO A 141 1.42 -13.64 11.76
N ARG A 142 2.28 -12.72 12.15
CA ARG A 142 3.75 -12.91 12.20
C ARG A 142 4.14 -14.13 13.05
N ALA A 143 3.43 -14.34 14.16
CA ALA A 143 3.67 -15.49 15.03
C ALA A 143 3.44 -16.84 14.32
N VAL A 144 2.64 -16.88 13.26
CA VAL A 144 2.38 -18.07 12.44
C VAL A 144 3.41 -18.22 11.33
N VAL A 145 3.73 -17.09 10.64
CA VAL A 145 4.66 -17.09 9.51
C VAL A 145 5.57 -15.86 9.59
N PRO A 146 6.71 -15.96 10.31
CA PRO A 146 7.63 -14.83 10.51
C PRO A 146 8.20 -14.24 9.20
N GLU A 147 8.40 -15.05 8.17
CA GLU A 147 8.91 -14.60 6.86
C GLU A 147 8.03 -13.56 6.18
N LEU A 148 6.76 -13.40 6.61
CA LEU A 148 5.82 -12.40 6.10
C LEU A 148 5.84 -11.07 6.89
N ASP A 149 6.72 -10.92 7.87
CA ASP A 149 6.75 -9.74 8.76
C ASP A 149 6.84 -8.42 7.98
N ASN A 150 7.81 -8.31 7.08
CA ASN A 150 8.03 -7.09 6.29
C ASN A 150 7.50 -7.19 4.84
N VAL A 151 6.57 -8.11 4.55
CA VAL A 151 5.97 -8.27 3.23
C VAL A 151 4.75 -7.36 3.08
N ILE A 152 4.87 -6.28 2.32
CA ILE A 152 3.81 -5.25 2.14
C ILE A 152 2.46 -5.86 1.78
N ALA A 153 2.43 -6.91 0.95
CA ALA A 153 1.18 -7.57 0.55
C ALA A 153 0.43 -8.23 1.73
N ASN A 154 1.13 -8.50 2.85
CA ASN A 154 0.57 -9.06 4.08
C ASN A 154 0.18 -8.00 5.12
N LEU A 155 0.48 -6.71 4.87
CA LEU A 155 0.26 -5.64 5.84
C LEU A 155 -1.01 -4.85 5.51
N GLU A 156 -1.84 -4.60 6.54
CA GLU A 156 -3.00 -3.72 6.42
C GLU A 156 -3.16 -2.79 7.62
N LEU A 157 -3.71 -1.61 7.34
CA LEU A 157 -4.04 -0.63 8.39
C LEU A 157 -5.33 -1.03 9.09
N MET A 158 -5.36 -0.88 10.42
CA MET A 158 -6.57 -1.01 11.22
C MET A 158 -6.47 -0.22 12.52
N PRO A 159 -7.60 0.10 13.21
CA PRO A 159 -7.57 0.69 14.53
C PRO A 159 -6.83 -0.19 15.55
N LEU A 160 -6.04 0.42 16.44
CA LEU A 160 -5.19 -0.29 17.39
C LEU A 160 -5.95 -1.30 18.26
N LYS A 161 -7.08 -0.90 18.87
CA LYS A 161 -7.93 -1.82 19.65
C LYS A 161 -8.44 -3.02 18.86
N MET A 162 -8.74 -2.81 17.57
CA MET A 162 -9.15 -3.90 16.70
C MET A 162 -7.99 -4.88 16.46
N ASN A 163 -6.77 -4.35 16.32
CA ASN A 163 -5.56 -5.15 16.17
C ASN A 163 -5.24 -5.95 17.45
N GLU A 164 -5.30 -5.31 18.60
CA GLU A 164 -5.08 -5.95 19.92
C GLU A 164 -6.12 -7.05 20.22
N GLY A 165 -7.36 -6.84 19.82
CA GLY A 165 -8.43 -7.83 19.95
C GLY A 165 -8.35 -8.99 18.94
N LYS A 166 -7.50 -8.89 17.91
CA LYS A 166 -7.34 -9.89 16.89
C LYS A 166 -6.43 -11.02 17.41
N ASN A 167 -7.02 -12.19 17.64
CA ASN A 167 -6.23 -13.39 17.92
C ASN A 167 -5.43 -13.86 16.69
N ALA A 168 -4.34 -14.60 16.93
CA ALA A 168 -3.51 -15.20 15.86
C ALA A 168 -4.21 -16.37 15.13
N LYS A 169 -5.55 -16.33 15.04
CA LYS A 169 -6.33 -17.37 14.36
C LYS A 169 -6.20 -17.27 12.85
N ILE A 170 -6.07 -18.42 12.23
CA ILE A 170 -6.10 -18.57 10.78
C ILE A 170 -7.51 -18.97 10.36
N GLY A 171 -8.10 -18.19 9.45
CA GLY A 171 -9.38 -18.48 8.81
C GLY A 171 -9.24 -18.52 7.29
N SER A 172 -10.36 -18.65 6.59
CA SER A 172 -10.38 -18.74 5.11
C SER A 172 -9.66 -17.56 4.43
N ARG A 173 -9.84 -16.34 4.94
CA ARG A 173 -9.17 -15.14 4.41
C ARG A 173 -7.65 -15.27 4.42
N GLN A 174 -7.07 -15.75 5.53
CA GLN A 174 -5.63 -15.93 5.67
C GLN A 174 -5.12 -17.06 4.77
N VAL A 175 -5.84 -18.18 4.70
CA VAL A 175 -5.50 -19.30 3.81
C VAL A 175 -5.51 -18.86 2.34
N ASP A 176 -6.53 -18.13 1.90
CA ASP A 176 -6.63 -17.63 0.53
C ASP A 176 -5.51 -16.63 0.20
N LEU A 177 -5.15 -15.76 1.15
CA LEU A 177 -4.02 -14.86 0.98
C LEU A 177 -2.70 -15.64 0.91
N ALA A 178 -2.48 -16.64 1.79
CA ALA A 178 -1.28 -17.47 1.78
C ALA A 178 -1.07 -18.16 0.43
N ARG A 179 -2.12 -18.73 -0.15
CA ARG A 179 -2.10 -19.33 -1.49
C ARG A 179 -1.70 -18.32 -2.58
N LYS A 180 -2.24 -17.09 -2.50
CA LYS A 180 -1.89 -16.01 -3.44
C LYS A 180 -0.44 -15.57 -3.28
N LEU A 181 0.02 -15.38 -2.05
CA LEU A 181 1.42 -15.01 -1.74
C LEU A 181 2.39 -16.10 -2.21
N HIS A 182 2.09 -17.36 -1.95
CA HIS A 182 2.91 -18.48 -2.43
C HIS A 182 2.99 -18.52 -3.96
N LYS A 183 1.85 -18.44 -4.65
CA LYS A 183 1.81 -18.35 -6.14
C LYS A 183 2.53 -17.13 -6.72
N ALA A 184 2.78 -16.13 -5.90
CA ALA A 184 3.51 -14.91 -6.24
C ALA A 184 5.01 -14.98 -5.89
N GLY A 185 5.47 -16.06 -5.24
CA GLY A 185 6.85 -16.19 -4.74
C GLY A 185 7.16 -15.32 -3.52
N LEU A 186 6.13 -14.86 -2.80
CA LEU A 186 6.23 -14.03 -1.59
C LEU A 186 6.10 -14.83 -0.29
N LEU A 187 5.81 -16.12 -0.38
CA LEU A 187 5.67 -17.04 0.73
C LEU A 187 6.29 -18.39 0.34
N SER A 188 7.06 -18.97 1.23
CA SER A 188 7.65 -20.29 1.03
C SER A 188 6.59 -21.40 1.01
N SER A 189 6.94 -22.58 0.48
CA SER A 189 6.08 -23.77 0.55
C SER A 189 5.85 -24.22 1.99
N GLU A 190 6.83 -24.03 2.87
CA GLU A 190 6.68 -24.34 4.30
C GLU A 190 5.70 -23.38 4.96
N GLY A 191 5.84 -22.07 4.77
CA GLY A 191 4.91 -21.08 5.29
C GLY A 191 3.47 -21.34 4.84
N LEU A 192 3.25 -21.70 3.57
CA LEU A 192 1.93 -22.09 3.08
C LEU A 192 1.37 -23.30 3.83
N ARG A 193 2.18 -24.38 4.02
CA ARG A 193 1.73 -25.57 4.77
C ARG A 193 1.35 -25.26 6.22
N VAL A 194 2.12 -24.37 6.88
CA VAL A 194 1.82 -23.94 8.25
C VAL A 194 0.46 -23.25 8.30
N VAL A 195 0.19 -22.29 7.40
CA VAL A 195 -1.11 -21.56 7.35
C VAL A 195 -2.26 -22.53 7.04
N GLU A 196 -2.12 -23.42 6.06
CA GLU A 196 -3.19 -24.36 5.70
C GLU A 196 -3.50 -25.37 6.81
N ARG A 197 -2.51 -25.79 7.58
CA ARG A 197 -2.70 -26.67 8.74
C ARG A 197 -3.46 -26.01 9.88
N GLN A 198 -3.20 -24.72 10.14
CA GLN A 198 -3.88 -23.97 11.20
C GLN A 198 -5.26 -23.44 10.78
N GLY A 199 -5.55 -23.41 9.49
CA GLY A 199 -6.84 -22.97 8.94
C GLY A 199 -7.88 -24.07 8.76
N LYS A 200 -7.57 -25.31 9.21
CA LYS A 200 -8.50 -26.47 9.26
C LYS A 200 -9.22 -26.49 10.59
#